data_4424cbbdfde3e8897ece7ca83ea2cd8a
#
_entry.id   4424cbbdfde3e8897ece7ca83ea2cd8a
#
_cell.length_a   1.000
_cell.length_b   1.000
_cell.length_c   1.000
_cell.angle_alpha   90.00
_cell.angle_beta   90.00
_cell.angle_gamma   90.00
#
_symmetry.space_group_name_H-M   'P 1'
#
loop_
_entity.id
_entity.type
_entity.pdbx_description
1 polymer ?
#
loop_
_entity_poly.entity_id
_entity_poly.type
_entity_poly.pdbx_seq_one_letter_code
_entity_poly.pdbx_strand_id
1 'polypeptide(L)'
;MGVEIERRFLIQNKSPAHLYVGATGAGGIDIVQCYPPLDIWLNIWPSGIDEIDALLHDSKTTFRLRIKGNQAYATVKGAADGATRIEFEEEVDYNEVSLIINSNKYPFVVKKRYVLPAEGGLNWEIDCFEGDNSGLIIVEIEIPTPDYPLMIPTWLGKEVTEDGENWSNYALALNPLSNRT
;
A
#
# COMPACT_ATOMS: atom_id res chain seq x y z
N MET A 1 -15.35 -3.57 -5.16
CA MET A 1 -15.05 -5.00 -4.89
C MET A 1 -14.09 -5.47 -5.95
N GLY A 2 -12.91 -5.91 -5.56
CA GLY A 2 -11.94 -6.43 -6.51
C GLY A 2 -11.08 -7.53 -5.91
N VAL A 3 -10.63 -8.39 -6.79
CA VAL A 3 -9.44 -9.19 -6.56
C VAL A 3 -8.28 -8.32 -7.01
N GLU A 4 -7.41 -7.94 -6.09
CA GLU A 4 -6.15 -7.26 -6.37
C GLU A 4 -5.08 -8.32 -6.65
N ILE A 5 -4.33 -8.14 -7.73
CA ILE A 5 -3.16 -8.97 -8.05
C ILE A 5 -1.98 -8.03 -8.21
N GLU A 6 -1.12 -7.99 -7.22
CA GLU A 6 -0.03 -7.03 -7.11
C GLU A 6 1.32 -7.75 -7.05
N ARG A 7 2.28 -7.29 -7.84
CA ARG A 7 3.68 -7.68 -7.71
C ARG A 7 4.50 -6.55 -7.09
N ARG A 8 5.43 -6.91 -6.21
CA ARG A 8 6.20 -5.97 -5.41
C ARG A 8 7.69 -6.22 -5.54
N PHE A 9 8.45 -5.13 -5.69
CA PHE A 9 9.89 -5.16 -5.92
C PHE A 9 10.61 -4.15 -5.04
N LEU A 10 11.82 -4.49 -4.62
CA LEU A 10 12.76 -3.54 -4.09
C LEU A 10 13.50 -2.82 -5.23
N ILE A 11 14.01 -1.63 -4.99
CA ILE A 11 14.90 -0.95 -5.94
C ILE A 11 16.35 -1.34 -5.68
N GLN A 12 17.09 -1.63 -6.76
CA GLN A 12 18.48 -2.03 -6.70
C GLN A 12 19.44 -0.82 -6.51
N ASN A 13 19.09 0.35 -7.06
CA ASN A 13 19.91 1.57 -7.00
C ASN A 13 19.17 2.71 -6.31
N LYS A 14 19.81 3.32 -5.32
CA LYS A 14 19.24 4.37 -4.45
C LYS A 14 18.91 5.70 -5.13
N SER A 15 19.06 5.86 -6.44
CA SER A 15 18.71 7.11 -7.13
C SER A 15 18.25 6.88 -8.56
N PRO A 16 17.04 6.38 -8.76
CA PRO A 16 16.44 6.48 -10.07
C PRO A 16 15.81 7.87 -10.27
N ALA A 17 16.62 8.95 -10.15
CA ALA A 17 16.12 10.31 -10.37
C ALA A 17 15.39 10.44 -11.70
N HIS A 18 15.78 9.66 -12.73
CA HIS A 18 15.10 9.58 -14.02
C HIS A 18 13.69 8.96 -13.92
N LEU A 19 13.42 8.11 -12.92
CA LEU A 19 12.09 7.54 -12.70
C LEU A 19 11.13 8.59 -12.12
N TYR A 20 11.62 9.50 -11.28
CA TYR A 20 10.80 10.57 -10.72
C TYR A 20 10.53 11.68 -11.74
N VAL A 21 11.46 11.97 -12.63
CA VAL A 21 11.33 12.98 -13.69
C VAL A 21 10.39 12.49 -14.80
N GLY A 22 10.40 11.19 -15.11
CA GLY A 22 9.46 10.56 -16.06
C GLY A 22 8.05 10.39 -15.49
N ALA A 23 7.91 10.37 -14.17
CA ALA A 23 6.65 10.30 -13.47
C ALA A 23 5.92 11.64 -13.56
N THR A 24 5.05 11.76 -14.55
CA THR A 24 3.93 12.73 -14.69
C THR A 24 4.20 14.20 -14.37
N GLY A 25 5.42 14.72 -14.41
CA GLY A 25 5.75 16.15 -14.33
C GLY A 25 5.27 16.90 -13.08
N ALA A 26 4.59 16.23 -12.18
CA ALA A 26 4.13 16.74 -10.88
C ALA A 26 4.89 16.05 -9.77
N GLY A 27 5.10 16.72 -8.66
CA GLY A 27 5.62 16.11 -7.43
C GLY A 27 4.78 14.90 -7.04
N GLY A 28 5.39 13.88 -6.40
CA GLY A 28 4.68 12.69 -5.96
C GLY A 28 3.49 13.01 -5.04
N ILE A 29 2.61 12.04 -4.86
CA ILE A 29 1.44 12.15 -3.97
C ILE A 29 1.86 11.72 -2.57
N ASP A 30 1.63 12.59 -1.59
CA ASP A 30 1.86 12.25 -0.19
C ASP A 30 0.79 11.26 0.30
N ILE A 31 1.24 10.20 0.95
CA ILE A 31 0.40 9.16 1.51
C ILE A 31 0.81 8.93 2.96
N VAL A 32 -0.16 8.97 3.85
CA VAL A 32 -0.05 8.47 5.21
C VAL A 32 -1.14 7.45 5.45
N GLN A 33 -0.80 6.32 6.04
CA GLN A 33 -1.77 5.26 6.30
C GLN A 33 -1.48 4.60 7.63
N CYS A 34 -2.53 4.28 8.38
CA CYS A 34 -2.44 3.59 9.66
C CYS A 34 -3.30 2.33 9.67
N TYR A 35 -3.04 1.49 10.66
CA TYR A 35 -3.66 0.19 10.85
C TYR A 35 -4.31 0.11 12.23
N PRO A 36 -5.50 0.71 12.39
CA PRO A 36 -6.24 0.65 13.65
C PRO A 36 -6.86 -0.74 13.86
N PRO A 37 -7.27 -1.07 15.09
CA PRO A 37 -8.08 -2.25 15.35
C PRO A 37 -9.46 -2.15 14.70
N LEU A 38 -10.13 -3.30 14.57
CA LEU A 38 -11.39 -3.44 13.87
C LEU A 38 -12.49 -2.49 14.36
N ASP A 39 -12.64 -2.33 15.66
CA ASP A 39 -13.65 -1.46 16.26
C ASP A 39 -13.50 0.02 15.87
N ILE A 40 -12.28 0.50 15.79
CA ILE A 40 -11.97 1.85 15.32
C ILE A 40 -12.23 1.99 13.82
N TRP A 41 -11.83 0.98 13.04
CA TRP A 41 -12.05 0.96 11.60
C TRP A 41 -13.55 0.93 11.25
N LEU A 42 -14.35 0.11 11.94
CA LEU A 42 -15.80 0.02 11.76
C LEU A 42 -16.55 1.31 12.11
N ASN A 43 -16.02 2.15 12.99
CA ASN A 43 -16.60 3.46 13.26
C ASN A 43 -16.49 4.42 12.05
N ILE A 44 -15.47 4.21 11.20
CA ILE A 44 -15.27 4.99 9.98
C ILE A 44 -16.06 4.41 8.81
N TRP A 45 -16.05 3.09 8.67
CA TRP A 45 -16.78 2.40 7.62
C TRP A 45 -17.53 1.18 8.18
N PRO A 46 -18.81 1.35 8.57
CA PRO A 46 -19.63 0.25 9.08
C PRO A 46 -20.12 -0.74 8.00
N SER A 47 -19.60 -0.69 6.83
CA SER A 47 -19.78 -1.42 5.57
C SER A 47 -21.20 -1.96 5.27
N GLY A 48 -21.73 -2.89 6.03
CA GLY A 48 -23.00 -3.55 5.74
C GLY A 48 -22.98 -4.41 4.45
N ILE A 49 -21.80 -4.88 4.05
CA ILE A 49 -21.57 -5.71 2.88
C ILE A 49 -21.20 -7.12 3.38
N ASP A 50 -22.00 -8.12 3.01
CA ASP A 50 -21.85 -9.51 3.50
C ASP A 50 -20.44 -10.10 3.24
N GLU A 51 -19.84 -9.77 2.10
CA GLU A 51 -18.49 -10.23 1.73
C GLU A 51 -17.40 -9.61 2.63
N ILE A 52 -17.61 -8.37 3.09
CA ILE A 52 -16.71 -7.74 4.06
C ILE A 52 -16.90 -8.39 5.43
N ASP A 53 -18.13 -8.62 5.84
CA ASP A 53 -18.45 -9.25 7.11
C ASP A 53 -17.78 -10.62 7.25
N ALA A 54 -17.67 -11.37 6.15
CA ALA A 54 -16.94 -12.64 6.13
C ALA A 54 -15.43 -12.47 6.41
N LEU A 55 -14.83 -11.32 6.03
CA LEU A 55 -13.42 -11.03 6.28
C LEU A 55 -13.14 -10.54 7.71
N LEU A 56 -14.13 -9.93 8.39
CA LEU A 56 -13.92 -9.31 9.71
C LEU A 56 -13.45 -10.30 10.79
N HIS A 57 -13.72 -11.58 10.61
CA HIS A 57 -13.40 -12.64 11.56
C HIS A 57 -12.10 -13.40 11.23
N ASP A 58 -11.46 -13.12 10.09
CA ASP A 58 -10.20 -13.74 9.73
C ASP A 58 -9.03 -12.96 10.35
N SER A 59 -8.21 -13.64 11.14
CA SER A 59 -7.05 -13.06 11.82
C SER A 59 -5.96 -12.52 10.87
N LYS A 60 -6.00 -12.91 9.60
CA LYS A 60 -5.09 -12.43 8.55
C LYS A 60 -5.61 -11.22 7.81
N THR A 61 -6.82 -10.79 8.10
CA THR A 61 -7.41 -9.59 7.51
C THR A 61 -6.73 -8.33 8.05
N THR A 62 -6.49 -7.40 7.17
CA THR A 62 -5.86 -6.11 7.49
C THR A 62 -6.85 -4.98 7.28
N PHE A 63 -6.98 -4.11 8.28
CA PHE A 63 -7.79 -2.90 8.25
C PHE A 63 -6.89 -1.69 8.12
N ARG A 64 -7.11 -0.87 7.10
CA ARG A 64 -6.30 0.31 6.80
C ARG A 64 -7.17 1.56 6.71
N LEU A 65 -6.71 2.65 7.28
CA LEU A 65 -7.17 4.00 7.01
C LEU A 65 -6.03 4.76 6.34
N ARG A 66 -6.31 5.45 5.23
CA ARG A 66 -5.31 6.10 4.38
C ARG A 66 -5.75 7.50 3.98
N ILE A 67 -4.84 8.46 4.08
CA ILE A 67 -4.94 9.75 3.40
C ILE A 67 -3.99 9.71 2.21
N LYS A 68 -4.51 10.05 1.03
CA LYS A 68 -3.78 10.16 -0.24
C LYS A 68 -4.07 11.55 -0.83
N GLY A 69 -3.11 12.45 -0.73
CA GLY A 69 -3.34 13.86 -1.08
C GLY A 69 -4.44 14.48 -0.22
N ASN A 70 -5.57 14.81 -0.83
CA ASN A 70 -6.72 15.44 -0.16
C ASN A 70 -7.93 14.50 0.02
N GLN A 71 -7.76 13.22 -0.21
CA GLN A 71 -8.82 12.20 -0.07
C GLN A 71 -8.44 11.19 1.01
N ALA A 72 -9.45 10.61 1.65
CA ALA A 72 -9.27 9.57 2.65
C ALA A 72 -10.04 8.30 2.26
N TYR A 73 -9.47 7.15 2.61
CA TYR A 73 -10.00 5.83 2.26
C TYR A 73 -9.95 4.89 3.45
N ALA A 74 -10.99 4.09 3.59
CA ALA A 74 -11.01 2.91 4.43
C ALA A 74 -10.87 1.67 3.54
N THR A 75 -9.99 0.75 3.92
CA THR A 75 -9.69 -0.45 3.14
C THR A 75 -9.71 -1.66 4.05
N VAL A 76 -10.29 -2.76 3.58
CA VAL A 76 -10.14 -4.09 4.18
C VAL A 76 -9.51 -5.04 3.16
N LYS A 77 -8.46 -5.73 3.59
CA LYS A 77 -7.71 -6.68 2.76
C LYS A 77 -7.73 -8.05 3.42
N GLY A 78 -8.21 -9.05 2.71
CA GLY A 78 -8.15 -10.44 3.14
C GLY A 78 -6.73 -11.02 3.14
N ALA A 79 -6.62 -12.30 3.47
CA ALA A 79 -5.35 -13.02 3.38
C ALA A 79 -4.80 -13.01 1.95
N ALA A 80 -3.48 -12.88 1.81
CA ALA A 80 -2.82 -13.02 0.51
C ALA A 80 -2.68 -14.49 0.14
N ASP A 81 -2.86 -14.79 -1.16
CA ASP A 81 -2.48 -16.05 -1.79
C ASP A 81 -1.53 -15.71 -2.97
N GLY A 82 -0.23 -15.81 -2.73
CA GLY A 82 0.79 -15.27 -3.63
C GLY A 82 0.62 -13.77 -3.85
N ALA A 83 0.48 -13.38 -5.11
CA ALA A 83 0.22 -11.99 -5.53
C ALA A 83 -1.25 -11.57 -5.36
N THR A 84 -2.16 -12.51 -5.13
CA THR A 84 -3.62 -12.30 -5.18
C THR A 84 -4.19 -12.03 -3.80
N ARG A 85 -5.13 -11.07 -3.71
CA ARG A 85 -5.81 -10.72 -2.48
C ARG A 85 -7.20 -10.16 -2.75
N ILE A 86 -8.15 -10.45 -1.88
CA ILE A 86 -9.46 -9.77 -1.88
C ILE A 86 -9.27 -8.41 -1.21
N GLU A 87 -9.72 -7.35 -1.88
CA GLU A 87 -9.69 -5.99 -1.36
C GLU A 87 -11.02 -5.28 -1.58
N PHE A 88 -11.46 -4.56 -0.54
CA PHE A 88 -12.54 -3.59 -0.62
C PHE A 88 -12.02 -2.26 -0.11
N GLU A 89 -12.31 -1.19 -0.84
CA GLU A 89 -11.93 0.18 -0.50
C GLU A 89 -13.11 1.13 -0.73
N GLU A 90 -13.30 2.09 0.17
CA GLU A 90 -14.31 3.13 0.10
C GLU A 90 -13.70 4.48 0.46
N GLU A 91 -14.11 5.52 -0.24
CA GLU A 91 -13.76 6.89 0.14
C GLU A 91 -14.59 7.29 1.37
N VAL A 92 -13.92 7.83 2.38
CA VAL A 92 -14.51 8.15 3.68
C VAL A 92 -14.19 9.59 4.10
N ASP A 93 -14.76 10.06 5.21
CA ASP A 93 -14.53 11.43 5.67
C ASP A 93 -13.06 11.67 6.02
N TYR A 94 -12.48 12.68 5.37
CA TYR A 94 -11.07 13.06 5.54
C TYR A 94 -10.75 13.50 6.97
N ASN A 95 -11.67 14.28 7.60
CA ASN A 95 -11.41 14.83 8.93
C ASN A 95 -11.39 13.74 9.99
N GLU A 96 -12.30 12.76 9.90
CA GLU A 96 -12.35 11.63 10.81
C GLU A 96 -11.08 10.78 10.72
N VAL A 97 -10.65 10.43 9.51
CA VAL A 97 -9.40 9.67 9.29
C VAL A 97 -8.18 10.47 9.75
N SER A 98 -8.15 11.79 9.47
CA SER A 98 -7.06 12.67 9.90
C SER A 98 -6.92 12.72 11.42
N LEU A 99 -8.02 12.75 12.16
CA LEU A 99 -8.00 12.71 13.63
C LEU A 99 -7.40 11.40 14.15
N ILE A 100 -7.75 10.27 13.53
CA ILE A 100 -7.21 8.96 13.91
C ILE A 100 -5.71 8.89 13.64
N ILE A 101 -5.26 9.26 12.44
CA ILE A 101 -3.84 9.25 12.05
C ILE A 101 -3.02 10.17 12.95
N ASN A 102 -3.48 11.42 13.18
CA ASN A 102 -2.78 12.40 14.01
C ASN A 102 -2.75 12.04 15.51
N SER A 103 -3.58 11.09 15.93
CA SER A 103 -3.50 10.58 17.31
C SER A 103 -2.21 9.83 17.61
N ASN A 104 -1.50 9.34 16.59
CA ASN A 104 -0.28 8.52 16.67
C ASN A 104 -0.44 7.28 17.56
N LYS A 105 -1.66 6.75 17.70
CA LYS A 105 -1.96 5.60 18.55
C LYS A 105 -1.77 4.25 17.85
N TYR A 106 -1.77 4.23 16.54
CA TYR A 106 -1.77 3.01 15.74
C TYR A 106 -0.54 2.93 14.87
N PRO A 107 -0.07 1.72 14.52
CA PRO A 107 1.03 1.55 13.57
C PRO A 107 0.73 2.26 12.26
N PHE A 108 1.72 2.96 11.71
CA PHE A 108 1.53 3.73 10.48
C PHE A 108 2.78 3.74 9.61
N VAL A 109 2.61 4.08 8.34
CA VAL A 109 3.68 4.41 7.40
C VAL A 109 3.38 5.74 6.71
N VAL A 110 4.45 6.45 6.40
CA VAL A 110 4.44 7.68 5.58
C VAL A 110 5.27 7.42 4.34
N LYS A 111 4.76 7.84 3.20
CA LYS A 111 5.45 7.67 1.93
C LYS A 111 5.01 8.71 0.90
N LYS A 112 5.84 8.91 -0.10
CA LYS A 112 5.50 9.65 -1.30
C LYS A 112 5.44 8.70 -2.48
N ARG A 113 4.30 8.65 -3.17
CA ARG A 113 4.06 7.78 -4.33
C ARG A 113 4.24 8.53 -5.63
N TYR A 114 5.04 7.97 -6.51
CA TYR A 114 5.17 8.39 -7.90
C TYR A 114 4.60 7.31 -8.80
N VAL A 115 3.98 7.72 -9.90
CA VAL A 115 3.38 6.80 -10.88
C VAL A 115 4.14 6.89 -12.18
N LEU A 116 4.66 5.77 -12.66
CA LEU A 116 5.36 5.67 -13.93
C LEU A 116 4.58 4.74 -14.87
N PRO A 117 4.20 5.19 -16.08
CA PRO A 117 3.51 4.32 -17.04
C PRO A 117 4.34 3.06 -17.36
N ALA A 118 3.64 1.92 -17.43
CA ALA A 118 4.18 0.63 -17.81
C ALA A 118 3.53 0.15 -19.14
N GLU A 119 4.03 -0.93 -19.70
CA GLU A 119 3.42 -1.53 -20.89
C GLU A 119 2.02 -2.06 -20.59
N GLY A 120 1.20 -2.19 -21.64
CA GLY A 120 -0.17 -2.69 -21.52
C GLY A 120 -1.15 -1.74 -20.83
N GLY A 121 -0.80 -0.45 -20.67
CA GLY A 121 -1.63 0.53 -19.96
C GLY A 121 -1.58 0.40 -18.45
N LEU A 122 -0.65 -0.39 -17.92
CA LEU A 122 -0.40 -0.54 -16.49
C LEU A 122 0.43 0.63 -15.95
N ASN A 123 0.60 0.69 -14.63
CA ASN A 123 1.42 1.70 -13.96
C ASN A 123 2.31 1.07 -12.90
N TRP A 124 3.58 1.48 -12.89
CA TRP A 124 4.46 1.25 -11.76
C TRP A 124 4.17 2.30 -10.70
N GLU A 125 3.85 1.88 -9.49
CA GLU A 125 3.71 2.72 -8.32
C GLU A 125 5.00 2.67 -7.52
N ILE A 126 5.71 3.80 -7.43
CA ILE A 126 7.01 3.91 -6.77
C ILE A 126 6.81 4.60 -5.44
N ASP A 127 6.89 3.87 -4.36
CA ASP A 127 6.71 4.33 -2.99
C ASP A 127 8.06 4.64 -2.34
N CYS A 128 8.31 5.92 -2.13
CA CYS A 128 9.46 6.40 -1.36
C CYS A 128 9.03 6.60 0.08
N PHE A 129 9.48 5.72 0.96
CA PHE A 129 9.10 5.75 2.37
C PHE A 129 9.84 6.84 3.14
N GLU A 130 9.18 7.39 4.13
CA GLU A 130 9.67 8.44 5.03
C GLU A 130 9.64 7.99 6.50
N GLY A 131 10.09 8.85 7.42
CA GLY A 131 10.10 8.57 8.85
C GLY A 131 10.94 7.34 9.19
N ASP A 132 10.41 6.42 9.97
CA ASP A 132 11.10 5.22 10.46
C ASP A 132 11.44 4.21 9.36
N ASN A 133 10.86 4.35 8.17
CA ASN A 133 11.19 3.58 6.98
C ASN A 133 11.99 4.39 5.94
N SER A 134 12.56 5.51 6.32
CA SER A 134 13.27 6.42 5.42
C SER A 134 14.41 5.72 4.68
N GLY A 135 14.51 5.97 3.38
CA GLY A 135 15.50 5.37 2.48
C GLY A 135 15.03 4.07 1.82
N LEU A 136 13.90 3.50 2.23
CA LEU A 136 13.25 2.40 1.53
C LEU A 136 12.50 2.90 0.31
N ILE A 137 12.64 2.18 -0.80
CA ILE A 137 11.82 2.37 -1.99
C ILE A 137 11.27 1.01 -2.39
N ILE A 138 9.94 0.92 -2.42
CA ILE A 138 9.21 -0.23 -2.93
C ILE A 138 8.48 0.18 -4.21
N VAL A 139 8.49 -0.71 -5.19
CA VAL A 139 7.76 -0.54 -6.43
C VAL A 139 6.71 -1.61 -6.54
N GLU A 140 5.49 -1.19 -6.78
CA GLU A 140 4.33 -2.06 -6.92
C GLU A 140 3.75 -1.91 -8.34
N ILE A 141 3.16 -3.00 -8.85
CA ILE A 141 2.38 -3.00 -10.07
C ILE A 141 1.20 -3.94 -9.92
N GLU A 142 0.01 -3.42 -10.18
CA GLU A 142 -1.19 -4.22 -10.26
C GLU A 142 -1.29 -4.82 -11.68
N ILE A 143 -1.53 -6.14 -11.74
CA ILE A 143 -1.60 -6.91 -12.99
C ILE A 143 -2.97 -7.59 -13.13
N PRO A 144 -3.48 -7.79 -14.35
CA PRO A 144 -4.83 -8.31 -14.55
C PRO A 144 -4.98 -9.82 -14.25
N THR A 145 -3.89 -10.59 -14.35
CA THR A 145 -3.89 -12.03 -14.05
C THR A 145 -2.55 -12.44 -13.41
N PRO A 146 -2.50 -13.50 -12.58
CA PRO A 146 -1.26 -13.93 -11.93
C PRO A 146 -0.14 -14.31 -12.91
N ASP A 147 -0.49 -14.77 -14.09
CA ASP A 147 0.41 -15.19 -15.17
C ASP A 147 0.65 -14.10 -16.23
N TYR A 148 0.25 -12.86 -15.95
CA TYR A 148 0.45 -11.73 -16.87
C TYR A 148 1.93 -11.59 -17.26
N PRO A 149 2.26 -11.54 -18.56
CA PRO A 149 3.64 -11.50 -19.04
C PRO A 149 4.26 -10.11 -18.83
N LEU A 150 4.58 -9.80 -17.57
CA LEU A 150 5.15 -8.52 -17.20
C LEU A 150 6.61 -8.42 -17.61
N MET A 151 6.95 -7.41 -18.41
CA MET A 151 8.35 -7.06 -18.67
C MET A 151 8.95 -6.37 -17.45
N ILE A 152 9.95 -7.00 -16.85
CA ILE A 152 10.64 -6.49 -15.67
C ILE A 152 11.75 -5.52 -16.10
N PRO A 153 11.66 -4.20 -15.79
CA PRO A 153 12.72 -3.25 -16.11
C PRO A 153 14.01 -3.55 -15.34
N THR A 154 15.14 -3.23 -15.96
CA THR A 154 16.48 -3.48 -15.38
C THR A 154 16.80 -2.66 -14.12
N TRP A 155 16.04 -1.60 -13.85
CA TRP A 155 16.19 -0.79 -12.65
C TRP A 155 15.47 -1.36 -11.42
N LEU A 156 14.60 -2.36 -11.59
CA LEU A 156 14.03 -3.11 -10.48
C LEU A 156 15.07 -4.07 -9.88
N GLY A 157 14.97 -4.24 -8.57
CA GLY A 157 15.78 -5.17 -7.81
C GLY A 157 15.03 -6.47 -7.51
N LYS A 158 15.23 -6.98 -6.30
CA LYS A 158 14.62 -8.24 -5.85
C LYS A 158 13.10 -8.12 -5.80
N GLU A 159 12.41 -9.10 -6.38
CA GLU A 159 10.98 -9.27 -6.16
C GLU A 159 10.72 -9.79 -4.74
N VAL A 160 9.73 -9.19 -4.08
CA VAL A 160 9.35 -9.49 -2.69
C VAL A 160 7.83 -9.67 -2.53
N THR A 161 7.16 -10.04 -3.62
CA THR A 161 5.71 -10.26 -3.66
C THR A 161 5.25 -11.25 -2.59
N GLU A 162 5.95 -12.38 -2.45
CA GLU A 162 5.61 -13.43 -1.50
C GLU A 162 6.15 -13.18 -0.07
N ASP A 163 6.96 -12.16 0.11
CA ASP A 163 7.56 -11.80 1.40
C ASP A 163 6.80 -10.63 2.08
N GLY A 164 5.48 -10.75 2.13
CA GLY A 164 4.60 -9.74 2.74
C GLY A 164 4.82 -9.56 4.23
N GLU A 165 5.35 -10.58 4.92
CA GLU A 165 5.69 -10.50 6.35
C GLU A 165 6.79 -9.49 6.65
N ASN A 166 7.64 -9.18 5.67
CA ASN A 166 8.71 -8.20 5.81
C ASN A 166 8.45 -6.90 5.04
N TRP A 167 7.78 -6.95 3.90
CA TRP A 167 7.75 -5.85 2.94
C TRP A 167 6.36 -5.30 2.63
N SER A 168 5.28 -5.85 3.21
CA SER A 168 3.98 -5.20 3.12
C SER A 168 3.97 -3.89 3.92
N ASN A 169 3.14 -2.94 3.51
CA ASN A 169 2.98 -1.69 4.26
C ASN A 169 2.55 -1.94 5.73
N TYR A 170 1.76 -3.00 5.98
CA TYR A 170 1.38 -3.41 7.33
C TYR A 170 2.59 -3.88 8.15
N ALA A 171 3.42 -4.74 7.57
CA ALA A 171 4.64 -5.22 8.22
C ALA A 171 5.62 -4.08 8.52
N LEU A 172 5.76 -3.13 7.59
CA LEU A 172 6.60 -1.94 7.76
C LEU A 172 6.06 -0.97 8.82
N ALA A 173 4.74 -0.93 9.02
CA ALA A 173 4.13 -0.15 10.10
C ALA A 173 4.38 -0.78 11.48
N LEU A 174 4.33 -2.13 11.57
CA LEU A 174 4.56 -2.86 12.82
C LEU A 174 6.04 -2.95 13.20
N ASN A 175 6.90 -3.16 12.22
CA ASN A 175 8.34 -3.33 12.40
C ASN A 175 9.10 -2.54 11.32
N PRO A 176 9.26 -1.21 11.51
CA PRO A 176 9.93 -0.35 10.56
C PRO A 176 11.42 -0.66 10.44
N LEU A 177 12.04 -0.19 9.35
CA LEU A 177 13.47 -0.41 9.07
C LEU A 177 14.37 0.08 10.21
N SER A 178 14.01 1.18 10.86
CA SER A 178 14.76 1.71 12.01
C SER A 178 14.91 0.71 13.15
N ASN A 179 14.00 -0.27 13.25
CA ASN A 179 14.02 -1.33 14.27
C ASN A 179 14.72 -2.62 13.79
N ARG A 180 15.06 -2.71 12.50
CA ARG A 180 15.66 -3.91 11.89
C ARG A 180 17.18 -3.77 11.85
N THR A 181 17.82 -3.73 13.00
CA THR A 181 19.28 -3.71 13.16
C THR A 181 19.87 -5.10 13.26
#